data_501741c564109dcdc1a3738d9429218c
#
_entry.id   501741c564109dcdc1a3738d9429218c
#
_cell.length_a   1.000
_cell.length_b   1.000
_cell.length_c   1.000
_cell.angle_alpha   90.00
_cell.angle_beta   90.00
_cell.angle_gamma   90.00
#
_symmetry.space_group_name_H-M   'P 1'
#
loop_
_entity.id
_entity.type
_entity.pdbx_description
1 polymer ?
#
loop_
_entity_poly.entity_id
_entity_poly.type
_entity_poly.pdbx_seq_one_letter_code
_entity_poly.pdbx_strand_id
1 'polypeptide(L)'
;MKTSDFYYDLPKELIAQDPIENRSDSRLMLLDKETGETLIGVTVLDKHSKKGTLTDVNGRFSLTLKRDSVELSVTYVGYTPLSETFFLDANRTYHFKMVHSIELKEVVVTAERVQDVKSSQMSANDMPIEQIKSIPVLFGEADIVKAIQMLPGVQSGNEGNSGMYVRGGGPDENLYLLDGVVLYNVNHMGGFFSAFNADAVKNVTLYKGSFPAHFGGRLSSVLDVTANNGNNQQLHGNVSLGLISAKACLEGPIVKDKTTFNLSARRTYADIFMVPIIKRLSKNKNESSNIDAGYWFYDINAKATHKFSDRSRLFASFYMGTDKVYANMQSATGLGEDQDIETKDRWGNILAALRWNFALTPKIFMNATASYTRYTNDMTGMVSKASSNPSDPLSTMTGEYNSGIQDLTLRADFSYSPNPNHSVKFGTYYTRHWFTPEVINAHANYFDQLQTPPPASS
;
A
#
# COMPACT_ATOMS: atom_id res chain seq x y z
N MET A 1 -9.07 2.68 -41.61
CA MET A 1 -7.71 2.49 -41.09
C MET A 1 -6.87 1.88 -42.18
N LYS A 2 -5.82 2.57 -42.61
CA LYS A 2 -4.91 2.05 -43.60
C LYS A 2 -3.82 1.21 -42.92
N THR A 3 -3.34 0.17 -43.55
CA THR A 3 -2.25 -0.69 -43.06
C THR A 3 -0.97 0.08 -42.68
N SER A 4 -0.80 1.30 -43.22
CA SER A 4 0.27 2.24 -42.85
C SER A 4 0.18 2.80 -41.42
N ASP A 5 -0.97 2.72 -40.77
CA ASP A 5 -1.18 3.22 -39.40
C ASP A 5 -0.60 2.30 -38.34
N PHE A 6 -0.11 1.11 -38.78
CA PHE A 6 0.50 0.08 -37.95
C PHE A 6 2.01 -0.08 -38.16
N TYR A 7 2.64 0.82 -38.92
CA TYR A 7 4.06 0.74 -39.19
C TYR A 7 4.85 1.22 -37.98
N TYR A 8 5.38 0.29 -37.23
CA TYR A 8 6.36 0.51 -36.18
C TYR A 8 7.71 -0.03 -36.66
N ASP A 9 8.69 0.85 -36.77
CA ASP A 9 10.05 0.46 -37.18
C ASP A 9 10.71 -0.30 -36.03
N LEU A 10 10.57 -1.61 -36.04
CA LEU A 10 11.25 -2.49 -35.07
C LEU A 10 12.73 -2.56 -35.48
N PRO A 11 13.67 -2.18 -34.57
CA PRO A 11 15.09 -2.39 -34.82
C PRO A 11 15.33 -3.86 -35.17
N LYS A 12 16.05 -4.12 -36.28
CA LYS A 12 16.33 -5.48 -36.80
C LYS A 12 16.98 -6.39 -35.76
N GLU A 13 17.64 -5.81 -34.75
CA GLU A 13 18.29 -6.50 -33.63
C GLU A 13 17.30 -7.10 -32.63
N LEU A 14 16.03 -6.70 -32.66
CA LEU A 14 14.93 -7.24 -31.82
C LEU A 14 14.12 -8.33 -32.55
N ILE A 15 14.36 -8.55 -33.82
CA ILE A 15 13.74 -9.62 -34.62
C ILE A 15 14.69 -10.81 -34.57
N ALA A 16 14.27 -11.89 -33.90
CA ALA A 16 15.01 -13.14 -33.95
C ALA A 16 15.10 -13.63 -35.42
N GLN A 17 16.28 -13.53 -36.03
CA GLN A 17 16.53 -13.90 -37.41
C GLN A 17 16.70 -15.42 -37.58
N ASP A 18 17.05 -16.13 -36.51
CA ASP A 18 17.22 -17.58 -36.50
C ASP A 18 16.23 -18.28 -35.56
N PRO A 19 15.71 -19.45 -35.92
CA PRO A 19 14.85 -20.24 -35.05
C PRO A 19 15.67 -20.73 -33.84
N ILE A 20 15.34 -20.26 -32.66
CA ILE A 20 15.91 -20.76 -31.40
C ILE A 20 15.49 -22.23 -31.23
N GLU A 21 16.44 -23.12 -30.90
CA GLU A 21 16.22 -24.58 -30.72
C GLU A 21 15.09 -24.90 -29.69
N ASN A 22 14.82 -24.02 -28.74
CA ASN A 22 13.71 -24.14 -27.80
C ASN A 22 12.59 -23.13 -28.12
N ARG A 23 11.52 -23.62 -28.74
CA ARG A 23 10.39 -22.86 -29.30
C ARG A 23 9.42 -22.24 -28.28
N SER A 24 9.79 -22.13 -27.04
CA SER A 24 8.93 -21.75 -25.94
C SER A 24 9.34 -20.42 -25.26
N ASP A 25 10.25 -19.66 -25.80
CA ASP A 25 10.82 -18.46 -25.17
C ASP A 25 10.14 -17.14 -25.59
N SER A 26 8.90 -17.20 -26.08
CA SER A 26 8.13 -15.98 -26.41
C SER A 26 7.77 -15.22 -25.15
N ARG A 27 8.22 -13.97 -25.04
CA ARG A 27 7.89 -13.06 -23.96
C ARG A 27 6.94 -11.99 -24.44
N LEU A 28 5.89 -11.79 -23.66
CA LEU A 28 4.80 -10.90 -24.00
C LEU A 28 4.68 -9.86 -22.86
N MET A 29 4.42 -8.62 -23.21
CA MET A 29 4.20 -7.54 -22.25
C MET A 29 2.86 -6.88 -22.51
N LEU A 30 2.10 -6.66 -21.44
CA LEU A 30 0.83 -5.94 -21.46
C LEU A 30 1.00 -4.55 -20.86
N LEU A 31 0.53 -3.56 -21.60
CA LEU A 31 0.61 -2.15 -21.25
C LEU A 31 -0.78 -1.52 -21.30
N ASP A 32 -1.04 -0.58 -20.41
CA ASP A 32 -2.12 0.37 -20.57
C ASP A 32 -1.82 1.31 -21.75
N LYS A 33 -2.80 1.53 -22.62
CA LYS A 33 -2.61 2.34 -23.85
C LYS A 33 -2.49 3.83 -23.54
N GLU A 34 -3.17 4.30 -22.50
CA GLU A 34 -3.23 5.71 -22.13
C GLU A 34 -2.06 6.11 -21.24
N THR A 35 -1.72 5.26 -20.27
CA THR A 35 -0.68 5.52 -19.29
C THR A 35 0.68 4.94 -19.68
N GLY A 36 0.70 3.94 -20.57
CA GLY A 36 1.88 3.15 -20.94
C GLY A 36 2.43 2.31 -19.77
N GLU A 37 1.68 2.18 -18.69
CA GLU A 37 2.04 1.36 -17.54
C GLU A 37 1.88 -0.14 -17.83
N THR A 38 2.68 -0.94 -17.15
CA THR A 38 2.54 -2.40 -17.19
C THR A 38 1.33 -2.84 -16.38
N LEU A 39 0.49 -3.71 -16.95
CA LEU A 39 -0.71 -4.22 -16.30
C LEU A 39 -0.43 -5.56 -15.62
N ILE A 40 -0.69 -5.63 -14.32
CA ILE A 40 -0.49 -6.81 -13.46
C ILE A 40 -1.79 -7.59 -13.38
N GLY A 41 -1.72 -8.94 -13.39
CA GLY A 41 -2.92 -9.77 -13.17
C GLY A 41 -3.90 -9.81 -14.36
N VAL A 42 -3.49 -9.35 -15.55
CA VAL A 42 -4.30 -9.44 -16.77
C VAL A 42 -4.42 -10.89 -17.20
N THR A 43 -5.64 -11.33 -17.47
CA THR A 43 -5.89 -12.68 -17.97
C THR A 43 -5.65 -12.72 -19.47
N VAL A 44 -4.78 -13.64 -19.89
CA VAL A 44 -4.53 -13.95 -21.30
C VAL A 44 -4.90 -15.40 -21.55
N LEU A 45 -5.87 -15.63 -22.42
CA LEU A 45 -6.45 -16.94 -22.69
C LEU A 45 -6.44 -17.21 -24.20
N ASP A 46 -5.92 -18.37 -24.61
CA ASP A 46 -6.16 -18.88 -25.95
C ASP A 46 -7.50 -19.60 -26.00
N LYS A 47 -8.43 -19.09 -26.81
CA LYS A 47 -9.79 -19.61 -26.89
C LYS A 47 -9.86 -21.03 -27.46
N HIS A 48 -8.90 -21.42 -28.34
CA HIS A 48 -8.89 -22.74 -28.96
C HIS A 48 -8.37 -23.82 -28.00
N SER A 49 -7.20 -23.63 -27.42
CA SER A 49 -6.61 -24.61 -26.49
C SER A 49 -7.10 -24.50 -25.06
N LYS A 50 -7.87 -23.45 -24.72
CA LYS A 50 -8.30 -23.08 -23.36
C LYS A 50 -7.14 -22.94 -22.36
N LYS A 51 -5.92 -22.70 -22.86
CA LYS A 51 -4.76 -22.42 -22.02
C LYS A 51 -4.67 -20.94 -21.78
N GLY A 52 -4.44 -20.55 -20.52
CA GLY A 52 -4.31 -19.17 -20.13
C GLY A 52 -3.20 -18.94 -19.12
N THR A 53 -2.89 -17.69 -18.87
CA THR A 53 -1.92 -17.23 -17.90
C THR A 53 -2.30 -15.82 -17.43
N LEU A 54 -1.69 -15.39 -16.33
CA LEU A 54 -1.79 -14.02 -15.82
C LEU A 54 -0.48 -13.27 -16.05
N THR A 55 -0.58 -11.96 -16.19
CA THR A 55 0.62 -11.12 -16.21
C THR A 55 1.25 -11.00 -14.83
N ASP A 56 2.59 -10.98 -14.79
CA ASP A 56 3.36 -10.76 -13.57
C ASP A 56 3.39 -9.27 -13.15
N VAL A 57 4.09 -8.96 -12.06
CA VAL A 57 4.26 -7.59 -11.54
C VAL A 57 4.92 -6.61 -12.53
N ASN A 58 5.51 -7.10 -13.60
CA ASN A 58 6.10 -6.32 -14.67
C ASN A 58 5.22 -6.29 -15.92
N GLY A 59 3.96 -6.77 -15.83
CA GLY A 59 3.03 -6.89 -16.95
C GLY A 59 3.46 -7.91 -18.01
N ARG A 60 4.30 -8.87 -17.66
CA ARG A 60 4.81 -9.89 -18.58
C ARG A 60 4.08 -11.21 -18.39
N PHE A 61 3.90 -11.93 -19.48
CA PHE A 61 3.38 -13.28 -19.44
C PHE A 61 4.14 -14.17 -20.44
N SER A 62 4.06 -15.47 -20.25
CA SER A 62 4.55 -16.48 -21.17
C SER A 62 3.49 -17.56 -21.35
N LEU A 63 3.17 -17.89 -22.58
CA LEU A 63 2.16 -18.89 -22.90
C LEU A 63 2.70 -19.85 -23.96
N THR A 64 2.71 -21.15 -23.63
CA THR A 64 3.16 -22.19 -24.57
C THR A 64 1.96 -22.80 -25.29
N LEU A 65 1.88 -22.57 -26.57
CA LEU A 65 0.82 -23.05 -27.46
C LEU A 65 1.38 -23.96 -28.55
N LYS A 66 0.51 -24.78 -29.15
CA LYS A 66 0.87 -25.58 -30.33
C LYS A 66 0.98 -24.65 -31.52
N ARG A 67 1.75 -25.07 -32.53
CA ARG A 67 1.78 -24.43 -33.85
C ARG A 67 0.43 -24.59 -34.49
N ASP A 68 -0.37 -23.54 -34.52
CA ASP A 68 -1.71 -23.52 -35.10
C ASP A 68 -2.22 -22.09 -35.18
N SER A 69 -3.44 -21.90 -35.63
CA SER A 69 -4.17 -20.66 -35.47
C SER A 69 -4.48 -20.46 -34.01
N VAL A 70 -4.03 -19.34 -33.44
CA VAL A 70 -4.18 -18.96 -32.03
C VAL A 70 -5.09 -17.77 -31.98
N GLU A 71 -6.13 -17.83 -31.14
CA GLU A 71 -6.97 -16.67 -30.79
C GLU A 71 -6.77 -16.30 -29.32
N LEU A 72 -5.94 -15.29 -29.08
CA LEU A 72 -5.72 -14.78 -27.72
C LEU A 72 -6.83 -13.81 -27.34
N SER A 73 -7.48 -14.08 -26.22
CA SER A 73 -8.39 -13.18 -25.53
C SER A 73 -7.67 -12.61 -24.31
N VAL A 74 -7.58 -11.28 -24.24
CA VAL A 74 -6.94 -10.54 -23.17
C VAL A 74 -8.01 -9.74 -22.42
N THR A 75 -8.18 -10.03 -21.14
CA THR A 75 -9.23 -9.43 -20.32
C THR A 75 -8.69 -8.90 -19.00
N TYR A 76 -9.15 -7.72 -18.61
CA TYR A 76 -8.82 -7.09 -17.33
C TYR A 76 -9.97 -6.21 -16.86
N VAL A 77 -10.18 -6.16 -15.55
CA VAL A 77 -11.27 -5.37 -14.95
C VAL A 77 -11.02 -3.88 -15.20
N GLY A 78 -12.03 -3.16 -15.69
CA GLY A 78 -11.91 -1.75 -16.05
C GLY A 78 -11.30 -1.48 -17.43
N TYR A 79 -11.05 -2.51 -18.24
CA TYR A 79 -10.49 -2.39 -19.58
C TYR A 79 -11.34 -3.06 -20.64
N THR A 80 -11.30 -2.53 -21.85
CA THR A 80 -11.96 -3.14 -23.00
C THR A 80 -11.26 -4.46 -23.35
N PRO A 81 -11.98 -5.59 -23.41
CA PRO A 81 -11.40 -6.86 -23.83
C PRO A 81 -10.78 -6.77 -25.21
N LEU A 82 -9.59 -7.34 -25.36
CA LEU A 82 -8.88 -7.43 -26.63
C LEU A 82 -8.87 -8.87 -27.11
N SER A 83 -9.12 -9.10 -28.40
CA SER A 83 -8.99 -10.42 -29.04
C SER A 83 -8.13 -10.28 -30.28
N GLU A 84 -7.05 -11.08 -30.37
CA GLU A 84 -6.19 -11.13 -31.54
C GLU A 84 -6.03 -12.56 -32.04
N THR A 85 -6.15 -12.73 -33.35
CA THR A 85 -6.00 -14.03 -34.03
C THR A 85 -4.76 -13.99 -34.95
N PHE A 86 -3.87 -14.95 -34.76
CA PHE A 86 -2.69 -15.07 -35.60
C PHE A 86 -2.27 -16.55 -35.76
N PHE A 87 -1.49 -16.84 -36.77
CA PHE A 87 -0.90 -18.17 -36.96
C PHE A 87 0.46 -18.22 -36.23
N LEU A 88 0.60 -19.16 -35.29
CA LEU A 88 1.82 -19.37 -34.52
C LEU A 88 2.71 -20.39 -35.25
N ASP A 89 3.68 -19.91 -36.02
CA ASP A 89 4.67 -20.69 -36.76
C ASP A 89 6.04 -20.76 -36.06
N ALA A 90 6.36 -19.74 -35.27
CA ALA A 90 7.61 -19.60 -34.54
C ALA A 90 7.36 -18.93 -33.18
N ASN A 91 8.40 -18.80 -32.34
CA ASN A 91 8.34 -18.00 -31.14
C ASN A 91 8.14 -16.54 -31.51
N ARG A 92 7.15 -15.91 -30.92
CA ARG A 92 6.79 -14.52 -31.15
C ARG A 92 6.73 -13.72 -29.87
N THR A 93 7.10 -12.45 -29.97
CA THR A 93 6.91 -11.48 -28.91
C THR A 93 5.79 -10.53 -29.33
N TYR A 94 4.78 -10.37 -28.48
CA TYR A 94 3.68 -9.45 -28.69
C TYR A 94 3.63 -8.43 -27.57
N HIS A 95 3.23 -7.20 -27.92
CA HIS A 95 2.93 -6.14 -26.96
C HIS A 95 1.47 -5.75 -27.14
N PHE A 96 0.65 -6.06 -26.17
CA PHE A 96 -0.74 -5.64 -26.17
C PHE A 96 -0.89 -4.32 -25.43
N LYS A 97 -1.68 -3.41 -25.98
CA LYS A 97 -2.06 -2.16 -25.34
C LYS A 97 -3.56 -2.18 -25.11
N MET A 98 -3.97 -2.25 -23.86
CA MET A 98 -5.37 -2.25 -23.46
C MET A 98 -5.87 -0.83 -23.26
N VAL A 99 -7.13 -0.58 -23.62
CA VAL A 99 -7.81 0.72 -23.48
C VAL A 99 -8.71 0.65 -22.26
N HIS A 100 -8.66 1.66 -21.40
CA HIS A 100 -9.55 1.79 -20.26
C HIS A 100 -11.02 1.91 -20.73
N SER A 101 -11.92 1.17 -20.13
CA SER A 101 -13.35 1.22 -20.42
C SER A 101 -14.06 2.01 -19.32
N ILE A 102 -14.70 3.12 -19.69
CA ILE A 102 -15.54 3.92 -18.77
C ILE A 102 -16.92 3.27 -18.57
N GLU A 103 -17.34 2.41 -19.48
CA GLU A 103 -18.55 1.62 -19.33
C GLU A 103 -18.26 0.36 -18.52
N LEU A 104 -18.79 0.30 -17.30
CA LEU A 104 -19.01 -0.95 -16.58
C LEU A 104 -20.12 -1.73 -17.31
N LYS A 105 -19.84 -2.20 -18.52
CA LYS A 105 -20.62 -3.33 -19.04
C LYS A 105 -20.34 -4.46 -18.07
N GLU A 106 -21.43 -5.02 -17.55
CA GLU A 106 -21.41 -6.27 -16.83
C GLU A 106 -20.53 -7.24 -17.63
N VAL A 107 -19.25 -7.30 -17.27
CA VAL A 107 -18.37 -8.34 -17.75
C VAL A 107 -18.90 -9.56 -17.01
N VAL A 108 -19.85 -10.24 -17.62
CA VAL A 108 -20.13 -11.63 -17.27
C VAL A 108 -18.82 -12.35 -17.54
N VAL A 109 -17.97 -12.38 -16.52
CA VAL A 109 -16.79 -13.24 -16.47
C VAL A 109 -17.33 -14.66 -16.37
N THR A 110 -17.84 -15.19 -17.47
CA THR A 110 -17.92 -16.62 -17.74
C THR A 110 -16.52 -17.16 -18.15
N ALA A 111 -15.48 -16.59 -17.60
CA ALA A 111 -14.33 -17.36 -17.29
C ALA A 111 -14.74 -18.17 -16.06
N GLU A 112 -15.27 -19.39 -16.22
CA GLU A 112 -14.80 -20.43 -15.32
C GLU A 112 -13.35 -20.07 -15.10
N ARG A 113 -13.00 -19.65 -13.87
CA ARG A 113 -11.61 -19.55 -13.43
C ARG A 113 -11.04 -20.91 -13.80
N VAL A 114 -10.45 -21.01 -14.96
CA VAL A 114 -9.45 -22.02 -15.20
C VAL A 114 -8.36 -21.60 -14.25
N GLN A 115 -8.57 -21.90 -12.98
CA GLN A 115 -7.51 -21.96 -12.01
C GLN A 115 -6.52 -22.87 -12.71
N ASP A 116 -5.51 -22.25 -13.26
CA ASP A 116 -4.43 -23.00 -13.85
C ASP A 116 -3.95 -23.90 -12.71
N VAL A 117 -4.31 -25.19 -12.77
CA VAL A 117 -3.89 -26.23 -11.81
C VAL A 117 -2.37 -26.24 -11.69
N LYS A 118 -1.68 -25.55 -12.59
CA LYS A 118 -0.24 -25.31 -12.61
C LYS A 118 0.20 -24.00 -11.93
N SER A 119 -0.72 -23.11 -11.50
CA SER A 119 -0.27 -21.97 -10.70
C SER A 119 0.17 -22.47 -9.33
N SER A 120 1.46 -22.38 -9.06
CA SER A 120 2.06 -22.77 -7.79
C SER A 120 1.62 -21.92 -6.59
N GLN A 121 0.82 -20.88 -6.82
CA GLN A 121 0.34 -19.93 -5.82
C GLN A 121 -1.15 -20.16 -5.55
N MET A 122 -1.43 -21.15 -4.72
CA MET A 122 -2.77 -21.30 -4.16
C MET A 122 -3.00 -20.22 -3.10
N SER A 123 -4.20 -19.62 -3.06
CA SER A 123 -4.61 -18.65 -2.03
C SER A 123 -4.16 -17.19 -2.22
N ALA A 124 -3.60 -16.80 -3.36
CA ALA A 124 -3.44 -15.39 -3.72
C ALA A 124 -4.77 -14.82 -4.24
N ASN A 125 -5.17 -13.65 -3.74
CA ASN A 125 -6.32 -12.88 -4.24
C ASN A 125 -5.81 -11.51 -4.68
N ASP A 126 -5.79 -11.31 -5.98
CA ASP A 126 -5.45 -10.03 -6.58
C ASP A 126 -6.72 -9.18 -6.70
N MET A 127 -6.64 -7.94 -6.24
CA MET A 127 -7.71 -6.95 -6.32
C MET A 127 -7.18 -5.68 -6.97
N PRO A 128 -7.52 -5.43 -8.24
CA PRO A 128 -7.27 -4.15 -8.88
C PRO A 128 -7.95 -3.01 -8.12
N ILE A 129 -7.33 -1.84 -8.11
CA ILE A 129 -7.86 -0.70 -7.35
C ILE A 129 -9.26 -0.26 -7.81
N GLU A 130 -9.59 -0.45 -9.09
CA GLU A 130 -10.91 -0.16 -9.65
C GLU A 130 -12.01 -0.98 -8.97
N GLN A 131 -11.73 -2.25 -8.68
CA GLN A 131 -12.65 -3.12 -7.95
C GLN A 131 -12.83 -2.64 -6.51
N ILE A 132 -11.76 -2.20 -5.85
CA ILE A 132 -11.83 -1.66 -4.49
C ILE A 132 -12.63 -0.35 -4.46
N LYS A 133 -12.42 0.53 -5.44
CA LYS A 133 -13.15 1.81 -5.57
C LYS A 133 -14.64 1.62 -5.90
N SER A 134 -15.05 0.47 -6.43
CA SER A 134 -16.47 0.17 -6.71
C SER A 134 -17.27 -0.30 -5.48
N ILE A 135 -16.58 -0.63 -4.38
CA ILE A 135 -17.23 -1.06 -3.13
C ILE A 135 -17.83 0.16 -2.42
N PRO A 136 -18.99 0.02 -1.76
CA PRO A 136 -19.59 1.10 -0.98
C PRO A 136 -18.60 1.65 0.06
N VAL A 137 -18.44 2.97 0.07
CA VAL A 137 -17.43 3.66 0.85
C VAL A 137 -18.00 4.21 2.16
N LEU A 138 -17.20 4.19 3.21
CA LEU A 138 -17.53 4.82 4.48
C LEU A 138 -17.05 6.27 4.47
N PHE A 139 -17.93 7.22 4.78
CA PHE A 139 -17.63 8.66 4.78
C PHE A 139 -17.07 9.23 3.47
N GLY A 140 -17.33 8.55 2.33
CA GLY A 140 -16.87 9.00 1.02
C GLY A 140 -15.43 8.61 0.68
N GLU A 141 -14.83 7.67 1.41
CA GLU A 141 -13.47 7.22 1.19
C GLU A 141 -13.38 5.70 1.00
N ALA A 142 -12.81 5.27 -0.13
CA ALA A 142 -12.53 3.86 -0.40
C ALA A 142 -11.35 3.39 0.48
N ASP A 143 -11.56 2.34 1.26
CA ASP A 143 -10.57 1.77 2.17
C ASP A 143 -10.16 0.37 1.73
N ILE A 144 -8.86 0.18 1.52
CA ILE A 144 -8.28 -1.06 1.03
C ILE A 144 -8.45 -2.20 2.03
N VAL A 145 -8.19 -1.95 3.31
CA VAL A 145 -8.31 -2.99 4.35
C VAL A 145 -9.77 -3.40 4.54
N LYS A 146 -10.70 -2.43 4.50
CA LYS A 146 -12.14 -2.73 4.55
C LYS A 146 -12.61 -3.57 3.36
N ALA A 147 -12.12 -3.27 2.17
CA ALA A 147 -12.41 -4.08 0.98
C ALA A 147 -11.89 -5.53 1.13
N ILE A 148 -10.69 -5.69 1.65
CA ILE A 148 -10.07 -7.00 1.92
C ILE A 148 -10.83 -7.78 2.99
N GLN A 149 -11.37 -7.11 4.01
CA GLN A 149 -12.20 -7.74 5.06
C GLN A 149 -13.50 -8.36 4.52
N MET A 150 -13.95 -7.99 3.32
CA MET A 150 -15.12 -8.63 2.66
C MET A 150 -14.77 -9.96 1.99
N LEU A 151 -13.48 -10.31 1.87
CA LEU A 151 -13.08 -11.57 1.25
C LEU A 151 -13.37 -12.77 2.15
N PRO A 152 -13.79 -13.93 1.60
CA PRO A 152 -13.97 -15.15 2.37
C PRO A 152 -12.72 -15.54 3.15
N GLY A 153 -12.88 -15.85 4.45
CA GLY A 153 -11.78 -16.23 5.34
C GLY A 153 -10.96 -15.05 5.89
N VAL A 154 -11.43 -13.83 5.71
CA VAL A 154 -10.93 -12.62 6.36
C VAL A 154 -12.06 -12.07 7.23
N GLN A 155 -11.73 -11.74 8.47
CA GLN A 155 -12.68 -11.16 9.42
C GLN A 155 -12.13 -9.81 9.91
N SER A 156 -13.03 -8.85 10.10
CA SER A 156 -12.73 -7.66 10.88
C SER A 156 -12.72 -8.03 12.37
N GLY A 157 -11.95 -7.31 13.18
CA GLY A 157 -12.12 -7.33 14.63
C GLY A 157 -13.46 -6.72 15.04
N ASN A 158 -13.47 -6.01 16.18
CA ASN A 158 -14.63 -5.26 16.60
C ASN A 158 -15.01 -4.19 15.55
N GLU A 159 -16.30 -3.83 15.51
CA GLU A 159 -16.80 -2.77 14.61
C GLU A 159 -15.92 -1.51 14.72
N GLY A 160 -15.51 -0.97 13.59
CA GLY A 160 -14.64 0.20 13.52
C GLY A 160 -13.14 -0.08 13.60
N ASN A 161 -12.70 -1.33 13.82
CA ASN A 161 -11.28 -1.67 13.84
C ASN A 161 -10.84 -2.20 12.45
N SER A 162 -9.73 -1.72 11.93
CA SER A 162 -9.09 -2.25 10.72
C SER A 162 -8.18 -3.45 10.99
N GLY A 163 -8.20 -4.01 12.18
CA GLY A 163 -7.55 -5.29 12.47
C GLY A 163 -8.07 -6.37 11.52
N MET A 164 -7.17 -7.07 10.87
CA MET A 164 -7.50 -8.12 9.91
C MET A 164 -7.16 -9.48 10.51
N TYR A 165 -8.17 -10.33 10.67
CA TYR A 165 -8.03 -11.71 11.14
C TYR A 165 -8.17 -12.64 9.95
N VAL A 166 -7.10 -13.30 9.57
CA VAL A 166 -7.07 -14.15 8.38
C VAL A 166 -6.95 -15.62 8.80
N ARG A 167 -7.99 -16.42 8.47
CA ARG A 167 -8.04 -17.86 8.81
C ARG A 167 -7.73 -18.17 10.27
N GLY A 168 -8.15 -17.30 11.19
CA GLY A 168 -7.97 -17.45 12.62
C GLY A 168 -6.68 -16.84 13.17
N GLY A 169 -5.78 -16.35 12.34
CA GLY A 169 -4.59 -15.61 12.79
C GLY A 169 -4.93 -14.16 13.17
N GLY A 170 -4.18 -13.61 14.14
CA GLY A 170 -4.35 -12.26 14.69
C GLY A 170 -3.84 -11.15 13.76
N PRO A 171 -4.19 -9.88 14.05
CA PRO A 171 -3.75 -8.74 13.24
C PRO A 171 -2.23 -8.54 13.22
N ASP A 172 -1.55 -8.89 14.28
CA ASP A 172 -0.10 -8.84 14.45
C ASP A 172 0.64 -9.94 13.69
N GLU A 173 -0.07 -11.00 13.28
CA GLU A 173 0.46 -12.09 12.48
C GLU A 173 0.41 -11.82 10.97
N ASN A 174 -0.17 -10.73 10.54
CA ASN A 174 -0.22 -10.33 9.14
C ASN A 174 0.98 -9.48 8.76
N LEU A 175 1.52 -9.72 7.56
CA LEU A 175 2.56 -8.89 6.96
C LEU A 175 1.91 -7.86 6.02
N TYR A 176 2.09 -6.60 6.33
CA TYR A 176 1.63 -5.50 5.48
C TYR A 176 2.82 -4.91 4.74
N LEU A 177 2.72 -4.85 3.42
CA LEU A 177 3.76 -4.33 2.54
C LEU A 177 3.23 -3.20 1.67
N LEU A 178 4.04 -2.17 1.51
CA LEU A 178 3.85 -1.14 0.49
C LEU A 178 5.08 -1.14 -0.43
N ASP A 179 4.87 -1.44 -1.71
CA ASP A 179 5.94 -1.67 -2.70
C ASP A 179 6.99 -2.70 -2.24
N GLY A 180 6.56 -3.74 -1.49
CA GLY A 180 7.42 -4.81 -0.97
C GLY A 180 8.20 -4.45 0.30
N VAL A 181 7.92 -3.30 0.92
CA VAL A 181 8.56 -2.83 2.17
C VAL A 181 7.56 -2.88 3.32
N VAL A 182 8.01 -3.34 4.48
CA VAL A 182 7.17 -3.50 5.66
C VAL A 182 6.62 -2.17 6.15
N LEU A 183 5.31 -2.12 6.37
CA LEU A 183 4.59 -1.04 7.03
C LEU A 183 4.04 -1.55 8.36
N TYR A 184 4.50 -0.98 9.48
CA TYR A 184 4.23 -1.54 10.81
C TYR A 184 2.83 -1.23 11.31
N ASN A 185 2.39 0.00 11.25
CA ASN A 185 1.03 0.39 11.60
C ASN A 185 0.28 0.83 10.34
N VAL A 186 -0.75 0.10 10.00
CA VAL A 186 -1.56 0.35 8.79
C VAL A 186 -2.89 1.03 9.10
N ASN A 187 -3.02 1.59 10.30
CA ASN A 187 -4.28 2.07 10.83
C ASN A 187 -4.22 3.55 11.18
N HIS A 188 -5.24 4.28 10.76
CA HIS A 188 -5.56 5.61 11.23
C HIS A 188 -6.84 5.61 12.06
N MET A 189 -6.98 6.58 12.95
CA MET A 189 -8.18 6.80 13.74
C MET A 189 -8.62 5.54 14.51
N GLY A 190 -7.64 4.88 15.18
CA GLY A 190 -7.92 3.65 15.93
C GLY A 190 -8.43 2.50 15.09
N GLY A 191 -8.22 2.52 13.76
CA GLY A 191 -8.64 1.48 12.84
C GLY A 191 -9.84 1.83 11.98
N PHE A 192 -10.34 3.05 12.02
CA PHE A 192 -11.41 3.50 11.13
C PHE A 192 -11.00 3.58 9.67
N PHE A 193 -9.75 3.99 9.41
CA PHE A 193 -9.16 4.07 8.07
C PHE A 193 -7.84 3.33 8.01
N SER A 194 -7.52 2.81 6.83
CA SER A 194 -6.19 2.29 6.56
C SER A 194 -5.21 3.39 6.15
N ALA A 195 -3.93 3.14 6.37
CA ALA A 195 -2.84 3.98 5.90
C ALA A 195 -2.69 4.00 4.37
N PHE A 196 -3.36 3.07 3.69
CA PHE A 196 -3.30 2.96 2.24
C PHE A 196 -4.29 3.92 1.57
N ASN A 197 -3.79 4.97 0.95
CA ASN A 197 -4.61 5.85 0.12
C ASN A 197 -4.93 5.19 -1.22
N ALA A 198 -6.21 4.89 -1.47
CA ALA A 198 -6.67 4.22 -2.69
C ALA A 198 -6.31 4.97 -3.99
N ASP A 199 -6.08 6.29 -3.94
CA ASP A 199 -5.69 7.07 -5.12
C ASP A 199 -4.18 6.94 -5.43
N ALA A 200 -3.38 6.51 -4.45
CA ALA A 200 -1.95 6.25 -4.61
C ALA A 200 -1.64 4.78 -4.95
N VAL A 201 -2.63 3.90 -4.93
CA VAL A 201 -2.46 2.44 -5.07
C VAL A 201 -2.89 1.98 -6.46
N LYS A 202 -2.17 1.02 -7.01
CA LYS A 202 -2.45 0.38 -8.29
C LYS A 202 -3.10 -0.98 -8.13
N ASN A 203 -2.55 -1.82 -7.27
CA ASN A 203 -2.99 -3.20 -7.08
C ASN A 203 -2.76 -3.64 -5.64
N VAL A 204 -3.60 -4.56 -5.20
CA VAL A 204 -3.50 -5.18 -3.87
C VAL A 204 -3.58 -6.68 -4.02
N THR A 205 -2.60 -7.40 -3.47
CA THR A 205 -2.56 -8.86 -3.44
C THR A 205 -2.62 -9.35 -2.00
N LEU A 206 -3.64 -10.15 -1.67
CA LEU A 206 -3.74 -10.83 -0.39
C LEU A 206 -3.38 -12.30 -0.53
N TYR A 207 -2.36 -12.74 0.21
CA TYR A 207 -2.02 -14.15 0.40
C TYR A 207 -2.58 -14.63 1.74
N LYS A 208 -3.63 -15.47 1.71
CA LYS A 208 -4.33 -15.98 2.90
C LYS A 208 -3.67 -17.25 3.50
N GLY A 209 -2.38 -17.38 3.43
CA GLY A 209 -1.58 -18.55 3.75
C GLY A 209 -0.91 -19.12 2.50
N SER A 210 0.00 -20.07 2.68
CA SER A 210 0.83 -20.65 1.61
C SER A 210 1.50 -19.57 0.73
N PHE A 211 1.89 -18.48 1.36
CA PHE A 211 2.57 -17.40 0.66
C PHE A 211 3.95 -17.83 0.19
N PRO A 212 4.45 -17.27 -0.93
CA PRO A 212 5.76 -17.61 -1.47
C PRO A 212 6.90 -17.45 -0.46
N ALA A 213 7.94 -18.29 -0.58
CA ALA A 213 9.08 -18.33 0.34
C ALA A 213 9.88 -17.02 0.46
N HIS A 214 9.69 -16.08 -0.48
CA HIS A 214 10.31 -14.76 -0.41
C HIS A 214 9.66 -13.82 0.63
N PHE A 215 8.48 -14.15 1.13
CA PHE A 215 7.87 -13.50 2.27
C PHE A 215 8.23 -14.23 3.56
N GLY A 216 8.45 -13.50 4.63
CA GLY A 216 8.77 -14.06 5.94
C GLY A 216 8.43 -13.11 7.08
N GLY A 217 8.64 -13.57 8.33
CA GLY A 217 8.49 -12.75 9.53
C GLY A 217 7.06 -12.62 10.07
N ARG A 218 6.07 -13.26 9.42
CA ARG A 218 4.68 -13.31 9.90
C ARG A 218 4.07 -14.69 9.62
N LEU A 219 2.98 -15.03 10.31
CA LEU A 219 2.44 -16.41 10.34
C LEU A 219 1.11 -16.56 9.59
N SER A 220 0.28 -15.53 9.54
CA SER A 220 -1.10 -15.64 9.07
C SER A 220 -1.26 -15.29 7.60
N SER A 221 -0.98 -14.06 7.21
CA SER A 221 -1.19 -13.58 5.84
C SER A 221 -0.16 -12.55 5.41
N VAL A 222 -0.14 -12.28 4.08
CA VAL A 222 0.63 -11.18 3.50
C VAL A 222 -0.31 -10.32 2.67
N LEU A 223 -0.39 -9.04 3.00
CA LEU A 223 -1.04 -8.02 2.19
C LEU A 223 0.04 -7.20 1.48
N ASP A 224 0.18 -7.41 0.18
CA ASP A 224 1.14 -6.70 -0.66
C ASP A 224 0.42 -5.62 -1.48
N VAL A 225 0.71 -4.37 -1.16
CA VAL A 225 0.11 -3.19 -1.79
C VAL A 225 1.13 -2.56 -2.72
N THR A 226 0.80 -2.49 -4.00
CA THR A 226 1.64 -1.86 -5.02
C THR A 226 1.16 -0.44 -5.28
N ALA A 227 2.03 0.54 -5.09
CA ALA A 227 1.73 1.94 -5.37
C ALA A 227 1.73 2.24 -6.88
N ASN A 228 0.93 3.24 -7.28
CA ASN A 228 0.84 3.69 -8.65
C ASN A 228 2.18 4.29 -9.13
N ASN A 229 2.61 3.94 -10.35
CA ASN A 229 3.88 4.39 -10.93
C ASN A 229 3.79 5.76 -11.62
N GLY A 230 2.56 6.28 -11.80
CA GLY A 230 2.30 7.51 -12.52
C GLY A 230 2.16 7.34 -14.03
N ASN A 231 1.39 8.24 -14.65
CA ASN A 231 1.14 8.25 -16.08
C ASN A 231 2.39 8.66 -16.87
N ASN A 232 2.75 7.93 -17.92
CA ASN A 232 3.95 8.25 -18.70
C ASN A 232 3.68 9.10 -19.94
N GLN A 233 2.42 9.43 -20.25
CA GLN A 233 2.02 10.19 -21.44
C GLN A 233 1.55 11.59 -21.12
N GLN A 234 0.72 11.74 -20.09
CA GLN A 234 0.03 12.99 -19.77
C GLN A 234 0.05 13.26 -18.27
N LEU A 235 -0.04 14.54 -17.93
CA LEU A 235 -0.22 14.97 -16.56
C LEU A 235 -1.69 14.82 -16.16
N HIS A 236 -1.94 14.07 -15.11
CA HIS A 236 -3.26 13.89 -14.51
C HIS A 236 -3.25 14.33 -13.05
N GLY A 237 -4.38 14.82 -12.59
CA GLY A 237 -4.57 15.17 -11.20
C GLY A 237 -6.01 15.05 -10.81
N ASN A 238 -6.24 14.65 -9.57
CA ASN A 238 -7.55 14.67 -8.96
C ASN A 238 -7.50 15.31 -7.57
N VAL A 239 -8.59 15.93 -7.19
CA VAL A 239 -8.83 16.45 -5.84
C VAL A 239 -10.18 15.91 -5.39
N SER A 240 -10.23 15.31 -4.21
CA SER A 240 -11.43 14.75 -3.63
C SER A 240 -11.65 15.34 -2.24
N LEU A 241 -12.88 15.80 -1.99
CA LEU A 241 -13.33 16.30 -0.70
C LEU A 241 -14.40 15.37 -0.17
N GLY A 242 -14.08 14.61 0.85
CA GLY A 242 -15.02 13.75 1.59
C GLY A 242 -15.67 14.49 2.76
N LEU A 243 -16.43 13.79 3.60
CA LEU A 243 -17.05 14.38 4.79
C LEU A 243 -16.02 14.76 5.87
N ILE A 244 -14.93 14.01 5.97
CA ILE A 244 -13.96 14.13 7.06
C ILE A 244 -12.51 14.27 6.57
N SER A 245 -12.23 14.01 5.29
CA SER A 245 -10.88 14.06 4.72
C SER A 245 -10.87 14.74 3.36
N ALA A 246 -9.74 15.34 3.04
CA ALA A 246 -9.40 15.85 1.72
C ALA A 246 -8.21 15.08 1.16
N LYS A 247 -8.25 14.80 -0.14
CA LYS A 247 -7.20 14.11 -0.87
C LYS A 247 -6.84 14.88 -2.14
N ALA A 248 -5.57 14.82 -2.49
CA ALA A 248 -5.08 15.31 -3.77
C ALA A 248 -4.09 14.30 -4.33
N CYS A 249 -4.16 14.04 -5.62
CA CYS A 249 -3.22 13.21 -6.34
C CYS A 249 -2.79 13.94 -7.62
N LEU A 250 -1.49 13.89 -7.92
CA LEU A 250 -0.90 14.41 -9.12
C LEU A 250 0.08 13.40 -9.68
N GLU A 251 -0.08 13.05 -10.94
CA GLU A 251 0.78 12.09 -11.61
C GLU A 251 1.07 12.50 -13.05
N GLY A 252 2.20 12.09 -13.56
CA GLY A 252 2.53 12.40 -14.95
C GLY A 252 3.98 12.11 -15.31
N PRO A 253 4.35 12.40 -16.58
CA PRO A 253 5.72 12.26 -17.03
C PRO A 253 6.57 13.47 -16.64
N ILE A 254 7.75 13.21 -16.05
CA ILE A 254 8.84 14.18 -16.01
C ILE A 254 9.55 14.17 -17.39
N VAL A 255 9.75 12.97 -17.93
CA VAL A 255 10.24 12.74 -19.29
C VAL A 255 9.34 11.67 -19.91
N LYS A 256 8.63 12.00 -20.98
CA LYS A 256 7.73 11.06 -21.67
C LYS A 256 8.43 9.74 -21.98
N ASP A 257 7.72 8.64 -21.77
CA ASP A 257 8.16 7.26 -21.97
C ASP A 257 9.38 6.81 -21.14
N LYS A 258 9.95 7.69 -20.30
CA LYS A 258 11.15 7.37 -19.50
C LYS A 258 10.98 7.57 -18.00
N THR A 259 10.48 8.75 -17.60
CA THR A 259 10.45 9.11 -16.17
C THR A 259 9.08 9.58 -15.80
N THR A 260 8.46 8.91 -14.83
CA THR A 260 7.14 9.28 -14.31
C THR A 260 7.22 9.59 -12.83
N PHE A 261 6.22 10.30 -12.35
CA PHE A 261 6.00 10.50 -10.92
C PHE A 261 4.51 10.32 -10.58
N ASN A 262 4.28 9.93 -9.34
CA ASN A 262 2.98 9.98 -8.67
C ASN A 262 3.20 10.61 -7.30
N LEU A 263 2.42 11.62 -6.98
CA LEU A 263 2.42 12.30 -5.69
C LEU A 263 0.99 12.36 -5.19
N SER A 264 0.73 11.83 -4.01
CA SER A 264 -0.58 11.89 -3.39
C SER A 264 -0.47 12.32 -1.93
N ALA A 265 -1.43 13.13 -1.51
CA ALA A 265 -1.57 13.59 -0.14
C ALA A 265 -3.01 13.43 0.32
N ARG A 266 -3.18 13.05 1.58
CA ARG A 266 -4.47 12.95 2.27
C ARG A 266 -4.36 13.56 3.65
N ARG A 267 -5.39 14.28 4.09
CA ARG A 267 -5.50 14.79 5.45
C ARG A 267 -6.95 14.76 5.91
N THR A 268 -7.18 14.41 7.19
CA THR A 268 -8.46 14.67 7.85
C THR A 268 -8.56 16.11 8.28
N TYR A 269 -9.77 16.66 8.22
CA TYR A 269 -10.10 18.00 8.72
C TYR A 269 -11.31 17.98 9.66
N ALA A 270 -11.69 16.80 10.13
CA ALA A 270 -12.76 16.65 11.12
C ALA A 270 -12.51 17.46 12.40
N ASP A 271 -11.24 17.64 12.79
CA ASP A 271 -10.80 18.48 13.89
C ASP A 271 -11.30 19.93 13.79
N ILE A 272 -11.32 20.51 12.57
CA ILE A 272 -11.75 21.89 12.33
C ILE A 272 -13.22 22.11 12.75
N PHE A 273 -14.06 21.08 12.54
CA PHE A 273 -15.48 21.16 12.88
C PHE A 273 -15.79 20.58 14.28
N MET A 274 -15.14 19.46 14.62
CA MET A 274 -15.43 18.75 15.88
C MET A 274 -14.93 19.49 17.11
N VAL A 275 -13.77 20.12 17.06
CA VAL A 275 -13.19 20.85 18.21
C VAL A 275 -14.11 21.99 18.70
N PRO A 276 -14.63 22.90 17.84
CA PRO A 276 -15.57 23.92 18.29
C PRO A 276 -16.88 23.35 18.87
N ILE A 277 -17.36 22.22 18.32
CA ILE A 277 -18.57 21.55 18.80
C ILE A 277 -18.32 20.97 20.19
N ILE A 278 -17.22 20.24 20.39
CA ILE A 278 -16.85 19.65 21.68
C ILE A 278 -16.69 20.77 22.74
N LYS A 279 -15.96 21.84 22.42
CA LYS A 279 -15.81 23.00 23.28
C LYS A 279 -17.14 23.66 23.69
N ARG A 280 -18.09 23.69 22.74
CA ARG A 280 -19.41 24.27 23.00
C ARG A 280 -20.28 23.36 23.87
N LEU A 281 -20.21 22.04 23.65
CA LEU A 281 -20.95 21.05 24.40
C LEU A 281 -20.40 20.88 25.84
N SER A 282 -19.06 20.98 26.00
CA SER A 282 -18.40 20.85 27.30
C SER A 282 -18.61 22.05 28.24
N LYS A 283 -18.93 23.22 27.68
CA LYS A 283 -19.32 24.39 28.46
C LYS A 283 -20.72 24.23 29.05
N ASN A 284 -20.88 23.36 30.03
CA ASN A 284 -22.13 23.20 30.71
C ASN A 284 -22.31 24.40 31.70
N LYS A 285 -23.55 24.90 31.84
CA LYS A 285 -23.84 26.15 32.54
C LYS A 285 -23.52 26.15 34.05
N ASN A 286 -23.22 24.99 34.63
CA ASN A 286 -23.05 24.82 36.08
C ASN A 286 -21.72 24.20 36.54
N GLU A 287 -20.85 23.79 35.62
CA GLU A 287 -19.55 23.23 35.96
C GLU A 287 -18.45 23.92 35.16
N SER A 288 -17.38 24.32 35.85
CA SER A 288 -16.21 24.98 35.25
C SER A 288 -15.30 23.99 34.51
N SER A 289 -15.87 22.99 33.83
CA SER A 289 -15.09 22.05 33.05
C SER A 289 -15.02 22.50 31.60
N ASN A 290 -13.82 22.55 31.05
CA ASN A 290 -13.54 22.84 29.64
C ASN A 290 -12.80 21.67 29.05
N ILE A 291 -13.35 21.08 27.96
CA ILE A 291 -12.72 19.99 27.24
C ILE A 291 -12.33 20.51 25.87
N ASP A 292 -11.04 20.37 25.56
CA ASP A 292 -10.47 20.62 24.23
C ASP A 292 -9.81 19.32 23.75
N ALA A 293 -10.47 18.63 22.82
CA ALA A 293 -9.98 17.37 22.29
C ALA A 293 -10.06 17.37 20.77
N GLY A 294 -9.07 16.80 20.13
CA GLY A 294 -9.02 16.72 18.69
C GLY A 294 -8.20 15.53 18.20
N TYR A 295 -8.51 15.15 16.97
CA TYR A 295 -7.79 14.12 16.24
C TYR A 295 -7.62 14.53 14.78
N TRP A 296 -6.43 14.31 14.24
CA TRP A 296 -6.17 14.44 12.81
C TRP A 296 -5.07 13.48 12.37
N PHE A 297 -5.10 13.11 11.11
CA PHE A 297 -4.02 12.40 10.47
C PHE A 297 -3.74 12.96 9.08
N TYR A 298 -2.56 12.65 8.57
CA TYR A 298 -2.20 12.90 7.18
C TYR A 298 -1.33 11.78 6.63
N ASP A 299 -1.39 11.59 5.32
CA ASP A 299 -0.54 10.71 4.53
C ASP A 299 0.04 11.47 3.34
N ILE A 300 1.27 11.14 3.04
CA ILE A 300 1.95 11.58 1.82
C ILE A 300 2.57 10.34 1.17
N ASN A 301 2.22 10.09 -0.08
CA ASN A 301 2.83 9.08 -0.92
C ASN A 301 3.53 9.77 -2.09
N ALA A 302 4.75 9.36 -2.39
CA ALA A 302 5.47 9.82 -3.56
C ALA A 302 6.17 8.63 -4.21
N LYS A 303 6.05 8.50 -5.52
CA LYS A 303 6.74 7.49 -6.29
C LYS A 303 7.29 8.09 -7.57
N ALA A 304 8.53 7.75 -7.89
CA ALA A 304 9.15 8.09 -9.16
C ALA A 304 9.65 6.79 -9.83
N THR A 305 9.44 6.71 -11.13
CA THR A 305 9.87 5.58 -11.93
C THR A 305 10.74 6.07 -13.06
N HIS A 306 11.91 5.45 -13.26
CA HIS A 306 12.79 5.78 -14.38
C HIS A 306 13.13 4.53 -15.18
N LYS A 307 12.89 4.58 -16.48
CA LYS A 307 13.22 3.55 -17.44
C LYS A 307 14.55 3.90 -18.13
N PHE A 308 15.63 3.23 -17.73
CA PHE A 308 16.92 3.36 -18.40
C PHE A 308 16.92 2.68 -19.78
N SER A 309 16.29 1.50 -19.85
CA SER A 309 16.11 0.70 -21.06
C SER A 309 14.95 -0.26 -20.88
N ASP A 310 14.60 -1.03 -21.91
CA ASP A 310 13.57 -2.08 -21.79
C ASP A 310 13.96 -3.20 -20.81
N ARG A 311 15.24 -3.30 -20.47
CA ARG A 311 15.76 -4.28 -19.51
C ARG A 311 16.00 -3.71 -18.12
N SER A 312 15.96 -2.38 -17.93
CA SER A 312 16.38 -1.72 -16.69
C SER A 312 15.42 -0.61 -16.28
N ARG A 313 14.83 -0.73 -15.08
CA ARG A 313 13.94 0.27 -14.48
C ARG A 313 14.30 0.46 -13.01
N LEU A 314 14.26 1.69 -12.58
CA LEU A 314 14.43 2.10 -11.17
C LEU A 314 13.12 2.69 -10.67
N PHE A 315 12.75 2.31 -9.46
CA PHE A 315 11.61 2.84 -8.72
C PHE A 315 12.12 3.44 -7.42
N ALA A 316 11.69 4.65 -7.13
CA ALA A 316 11.88 5.30 -5.85
C ALA A 316 10.50 5.53 -5.23
N SER A 317 10.26 4.95 -4.05
CA SER A 317 9.00 5.05 -3.32
C SER A 317 9.23 5.71 -1.97
N PHE A 318 8.31 6.58 -1.59
CA PHE A 318 8.28 7.23 -0.28
C PHE A 318 6.86 7.25 0.26
N TYR A 319 6.72 6.95 1.54
CA TYR A 319 5.47 7.10 2.29
C TYR A 319 5.76 7.71 3.64
N MET A 320 4.89 8.62 4.06
CA MET A 320 4.84 9.16 5.41
C MET A 320 3.39 9.31 5.82
N GLY A 321 3.04 8.71 6.97
CA GLY A 321 1.73 8.86 7.60
C GLY A 321 1.90 9.18 9.07
N THR A 322 1.10 10.10 9.60
CA THR A 322 1.14 10.50 11.00
C THR A 322 -0.26 10.76 11.52
N ASP A 323 -0.52 10.22 12.69
CA ASP A 323 -1.72 10.48 13.51
C ASP A 323 -1.36 11.34 14.70
N LYS A 324 -2.28 12.18 15.14
CA LYS A 324 -2.18 12.93 16.36
C LYS A 324 -3.54 13.03 17.06
N VAL A 325 -3.56 12.58 18.29
CA VAL A 325 -4.67 12.76 19.25
C VAL A 325 -4.21 13.72 20.31
N TYR A 326 -5.09 14.58 20.75
CA TYR A 326 -4.89 15.39 21.95
C TYR A 326 -6.20 15.55 22.70
N ALA A 327 -6.11 15.55 24.02
CA ALA A 327 -7.21 15.88 24.90
C ALA A 327 -6.68 16.74 26.05
N ASN A 328 -7.32 17.86 26.27
CA ASN A 328 -7.05 18.77 27.38
C ASN A 328 -8.35 18.98 28.17
N MET A 329 -8.34 18.62 29.43
CA MET A 329 -9.49 18.69 30.32
C MET A 329 -9.14 19.60 31.51
N GLN A 330 -9.83 20.70 31.59
CA GLN A 330 -9.75 21.63 32.74
C GLN A 330 -10.98 21.42 33.59
N SER A 331 -10.78 21.19 34.86
CA SER A 331 -11.87 21.05 35.86
C SER A 331 -11.58 21.89 37.06
N ALA A 332 -12.47 22.84 37.37
CA ALA A 332 -12.47 23.52 38.67
C ALA A 332 -13.31 22.71 39.65
N THR A 333 -12.66 22.06 40.62
CA THR A 333 -13.35 21.40 41.70
C THR A 333 -13.86 22.49 42.66
N GLY A 334 -15.17 22.49 42.99
CA GLY A 334 -15.78 23.50 43.85
C GLY A 334 -15.16 23.64 45.28
N LEU A 335 -14.09 22.90 45.54
CA LEU A 335 -13.25 22.95 46.74
C LEU A 335 -12.02 23.87 46.60
N GLY A 336 -11.91 24.59 45.47
CA GLY A 336 -10.83 25.56 45.27
C GLY A 336 -9.54 24.96 44.69
N GLU A 337 -9.56 23.76 44.15
CA GLU A 337 -8.45 23.17 43.39
C GLU A 337 -8.81 23.11 41.92
N ASP A 338 -8.01 23.73 41.05
CA ASP A 338 -8.11 23.59 39.60
C ASP A 338 -7.20 22.47 39.16
N GLN A 339 -7.77 21.55 38.35
CA GLN A 339 -7.03 20.44 37.76
C GLN A 339 -7.03 20.57 36.25
N ASP A 340 -5.84 20.48 35.66
CA ASP A 340 -5.64 20.45 34.23
C ASP A 340 -4.97 19.12 33.83
N ILE A 341 -5.63 18.36 32.92
CA ILE A 341 -5.14 17.10 32.42
C ILE A 341 -4.91 17.25 30.91
N GLU A 342 -3.68 17.14 30.51
CA GLU A 342 -3.29 17.16 29.10
C GLU A 342 -2.77 15.78 28.68
N THR A 343 -3.35 15.23 27.58
CA THR A 343 -2.85 14.00 26.96
C THR A 343 -2.60 14.26 25.48
N LYS A 344 -1.43 13.86 25.01
CA LYS A 344 -1.06 13.90 23.59
C LYS A 344 -0.53 12.54 23.20
N ASP A 345 -1.00 12.03 22.08
CA ASP A 345 -0.47 10.81 21.47
C ASP A 345 -0.22 11.06 19.99
N ARG A 346 0.96 10.68 19.54
CA ARG A 346 1.39 10.80 18.15
C ARG A 346 2.08 9.53 17.71
N TRP A 347 1.55 8.93 16.65
CA TRP A 347 2.20 7.79 16.02
C TRP A 347 2.28 7.96 14.51
N GLY A 348 3.17 7.22 13.89
CA GLY A 348 3.30 7.31 12.44
C GLY A 348 4.39 6.43 11.85
N ASN A 349 4.34 6.32 10.52
CA ASN A 349 5.30 5.58 9.72
C ASN A 349 6.03 6.51 8.76
N ILE A 350 7.28 6.18 8.50
CA ILE A 350 8.07 6.69 7.38
C ILE A 350 8.64 5.48 6.65
N LEU A 351 8.51 5.47 5.33
CA LEU A 351 9.04 4.43 4.46
C LEU A 351 9.72 5.09 3.26
N ALA A 352 10.91 4.64 2.92
CA ALA A 352 11.61 5.01 1.71
C ALA A 352 12.22 3.75 1.07
N ALA A 353 12.10 3.61 -0.24
CA ALA A 353 12.64 2.47 -0.96
C ALA A 353 13.19 2.85 -2.33
N LEU A 354 14.26 2.17 -2.71
CA LEU A 354 14.81 2.15 -4.06
C LEU A 354 14.77 0.71 -4.54
N ARG A 355 14.05 0.44 -5.62
CA ARG A 355 13.96 -0.87 -6.24
C ARG A 355 14.46 -0.81 -7.68
N TRP A 356 15.43 -1.61 -8.00
CA TRP A 356 15.98 -1.74 -9.32
C TRP A 356 15.57 -3.07 -9.95
N ASN A 357 14.82 -3.00 -11.04
CA ASN A 357 14.41 -4.14 -11.83
C ASN A 357 15.34 -4.26 -13.01
N PHE A 358 16.00 -5.41 -13.16
CA PHE A 358 16.95 -5.63 -14.22
C PHE A 358 16.81 -7.03 -14.84
N ALA A 359 16.64 -7.09 -16.15
CA ALA A 359 16.70 -8.34 -16.92
C ALA A 359 18.15 -8.64 -17.28
N LEU A 360 18.85 -9.40 -16.44
CA LEU A 360 20.24 -9.81 -16.64
C LEU A 360 20.42 -10.55 -17.96
N THR A 361 19.56 -11.50 -18.21
CA THR A 361 19.49 -12.25 -19.47
C THR A 361 18.02 -12.43 -19.85
N PRO A 362 17.71 -12.91 -21.07
CA PRO A 362 16.35 -13.30 -21.42
C PRO A 362 15.70 -14.30 -20.45
N LYS A 363 16.45 -15.05 -19.69
CA LYS A 363 15.97 -16.10 -18.77
C LYS A 363 16.07 -15.72 -17.30
N ILE A 364 16.84 -14.68 -16.96
CA ILE A 364 17.09 -14.27 -15.57
C ILE A 364 16.64 -12.82 -15.37
N PHE A 365 15.75 -12.64 -14.43
CA PHE A 365 15.27 -11.34 -13.99
C PHE A 365 15.68 -11.12 -12.53
N MET A 366 16.13 -9.92 -12.19
CA MET A 366 16.57 -9.52 -10.86
C MET A 366 15.75 -8.32 -10.37
N ASN A 367 15.36 -8.35 -9.11
CA ASN A 367 14.89 -7.21 -8.33
C ASN A 367 15.85 -6.98 -7.17
N ALA A 368 16.56 -5.86 -7.18
CA ALA A 368 17.35 -5.41 -6.03
C ALA A 368 16.60 -4.27 -5.33
N THR A 369 16.42 -4.37 -4.01
CA THR A 369 15.70 -3.39 -3.21
C THR A 369 16.54 -2.97 -2.03
N ALA A 370 16.68 -1.66 -1.83
CA ALA A 370 17.18 -1.05 -0.61
C ALA A 370 16.05 -0.24 0.01
N SER A 371 15.73 -0.47 1.27
CA SER A 371 14.61 0.21 1.91
C SER A 371 14.90 0.56 3.37
N TYR A 372 14.28 1.65 3.79
CA TYR A 372 14.23 2.11 5.16
C TYR A 372 12.77 2.25 5.58
N THR A 373 12.43 1.72 6.74
CA THR A 373 11.13 1.95 7.37
C THR A 373 11.31 2.29 8.84
N ARG A 374 10.43 3.16 9.33
CA ARG A 374 10.42 3.59 10.73
C ARG A 374 8.97 3.75 11.18
N TYR A 375 8.67 3.18 12.33
CA TYR A 375 7.45 3.45 13.09
C TYR A 375 7.81 4.03 14.44
N THR A 376 7.09 5.05 14.89
CA THR A 376 7.20 5.63 16.23
C THR A 376 5.82 5.83 16.83
N ASN A 377 5.76 5.69 18.15
CA ASN A 377 4.62 6.06 18.97
C ASN A 377 5.15 6.85 20.17
N ASP A 378 4.72 8.11 20.29
CA ASP A 378 5.11 9.06 21.31
C ASP A 378 3.85 9.55 22.03
N MET A 379 3.69 9.19 23.30
CA MET A 379 2.56 9.60 24.14
C MET A 379 3.06 10.43 25.31
N THR A 380 2.39 11.54 25.60
CA THR A 380 2.67 12.41 26.74
C THR A 380 1.38 12.65 27.50
N GLY A 381 1.42 12.39 28.81
CA GLY A 381 0.36 12.72 29.74
C GLY A 381 0.87 13.71 30.79
N MET A 382 0.14 14.79 31.04
CA MET A 382 0.45 15.77 32.08
C MET A 382 -0.78 16.02 32.93
N VAL A 383 -0.59 15.99 34.25
CA VAL A 383 -1.59 16.37 35.22
C VAL A 383 -1.02 17.52 36.04
N SER A 384 -1.67 18.65 36.02
CA SER A 384 -1.32 19.79 36.87
C SER A 384 -2.47 20.14 37.82
N LYS A 385 -2.13 20.46 39.07
CA LYS A 385 -3.05 20.92 40.10
C LYS A 385 -2.60 22.26 40.60
N ALA A 386 -3.50 23.22 40.56
CA ALA A 386 -3.33 24.52 41.16
C ALA A 386 -4.18 24.62 42.46
N SER A 387 -3.58 25.08 43.54
CA SER A 387 -4.33 25.41 44.75
C SER A 387 -5.06 26.74 44.59
N SER A 388 -6.21 26.89 45.22
CA SER A 388 -6.91 28.17 45.33
C SER A 388 -6.13 29.24 46.08
N ASN A 389 -5.13 28.85 46.85
CA ASN A 389 -4.22 29.77 47.53
C ASN A 389 -3.08 30.18 46.58
N PRO A 390 -2.97 31.45 46.14
CA PRO A 390 -1.94 31.93 45.24
C PRO A 390 -0.49 31.73 45.74
N SER A 391 -0.33 31.45 47.03
CA SER A 391 0.99 31.20 47.63
C SER A 391 1.42 29.74 47.54
N ASP A 392 0.51 28.84 47.16
CA ASP A 392 0.85 27.43 46.99
C ASP A 392 1.39 27.18 45.60
N PRO A 393 2.50 26.46 45.47
CA PRO A 393 3.09 26.17 44.18
C PRO A 393 2.26 25.17 43.40
N LEU A 394 2.30 25.30 42.05
CA LEU A 394 1.70 24.37 41.09
C LEU A 394 2.36 23.00 41.22
N SER A 395 1.58 21.94 41.45
CA SER A 395 2.08 20.59 41.39
C SER A 395 1.84 20.02 39.99
N THR A 396 2.89 19.44 39.35
CA THR A 396 2.82 18.90 38.00
C THR A 396 3.38 17.49 37.99
N MET A 397 2.66 16.57 37.35
CA MET A 397 3.13 15.22 37.04
C MET A 397 3.09 15.02 35.54
N THR A 398 4.22 14.68 34.95
CA THR A 398 4.33 14.39 33.51
C THR A 398 4.80 12.97 33.34
N GLY A 399 4.09 12.22 32.50
CA GLY A 399 4.50 10.90 32.03
C GLY A 399 4.74 10.93 30.51
N GLU A 400 5.85 10.38 30.06
CA GLU A 400 6.20 10.24 28.66
C GLU A 400 6.41 8.78 28.33
N TYR A 401 5.80 8.34 27.24
CA TYR A 401 5.94 7.00 26.69
C TYR A 401 6.47 7.12 25.26
N ASN A 402 7.58 6.45 24.98
CA ASN A 402 8.19 6.45 23.65
C ASN A 402 8.49 5.02 23.22
N SER A 403 8.02 4.63 22.06
CA SER A 403 8.36 3.34 21.45
C SER A 403 8.54 3.44 19.94
N GLY A 404 9.30 2.53 19.39
CA GLY A 404 9.52 2.55 17.94
C GLY A 404 10.34 1.38 17.40
N ILE A 405 10.27 1.24 16.10
CA ILE A 405 11.08 0.30 15.33
C ILE A 405 11.58 0.97 14.07
N GLN A 406 12.83 0.72 13.72
CA GLN A 406 13.45 1.18 12.48
C GLN A 406 14.16 0.01 11.82
N ASP A 407 13.98 -0.11 10.50
CA ASP A 407 14.60 -1.16 9.71
C ASP A 407 15.35 -0.58 8.52
N LEU A 408 16.53 -1.09 8.28
CA LEU A 408 17.25 -0.94 7.03
C LEU A 408 17.36 -2.31 6.37
N THR A 409 16.76 -2.46 5.20
CA THR A 409 16.69 -3.75 4.48
C THR A 409 17.38 -3.64 3.13
N LEU A 410 18.24 -4.61 2.84
CA LEU A 410 18.80 -4.88 1.51
C LEU A 410 18.28 -6.24 1.05
N ARG A 411 17.75 -6.30 -0.16
CA ARG A 411 17.12 -7.50 -0.72
C ARG A 411 17.49 -7.67 -2.18
N ALA A 412 17.74 -8.90 -2.60
CA ALA A 412 17.94 -9.27 -3.99
C ALA A 412 17.14 -10.53 -4.30
N ASP A 413 16.16 -10.42 -5.20
CA ASP A 413 15.33 -11.52 -5.66
C ASP A 413 15.61 -11.81 -7.13
N PHE A 414 15.72 -13.08 -7.46
CA PHE A 414 15.96 -13.57 -8.81
C PHE A 414 14.83 -14.48 -9.27
N SER A 415 14.42 -14.30 -10.52
CA SER A 415 13.51 -15.21 -11.20
C SER A 415 14.23 -15.81 -12.39
N TYR A 416 14.42 -17.12 -12.39
CA TYR A 416 15.07 -17.87 -13.44
C TYR A 416 14.08 -18.79 -14.13
N SER A 417 13.85 -18.57 -15.41
CA SER A 417 12.99 -19.39 -16.27
C SER A 417 13.81 -19.98 -17.40
N PRO A 418 14.46 -21.14 -17.19
CA PRO A 418 15.29 -21.80 -18.23
C PRO A 418 14.48 -22.22 -19.43
N ASN A 419 13.23 -22.60 -19.21
CA ASN A 419 12.25 -23.00 -20.22
C ASN A 419 10.84 -22.78 -19.66
N PRO A 420 9.75 -22.88 -20.48
CA PRO A 420 8.39 -22.58 -20.04
C PRO A 420 7.83 -23.50 -18.96
N ASN A 421 8.41 -24.69 -18.83
CA ASN A 421 7.95 -25.69 -17.87
C ASN A 421 8.61 -25.53 -16.50
N HIS A 422 9.64 -24.69 -16.37
CA HIS A 422 10.41 -24.50 -15.15
C HIS A 422 10.53 -23.03 -14.81
N SER A 423 10.14 -22.68 -13.61
CA SER A 423 10.33 -21.35 -13.03
C SER A 423 10.93 -21.50 -11.62
N VAL A 424 12.11 -20.94 -11.43
CA VAL A 424 12.83 -20.97 -10.16
C VAL A 424 12.94 -19.56 -9.64
N LYS A 425 12.47 -19.33 -8.40
CA LYS A 425 12.61 -18.05 -7.70
C LYS A 425 13.55 -18.27 -6.52
N PHE A 426 14.56 -17.44 -6.38
CA PHE A 426 15.50 -17.48 -5.26
C PHE A 426 15.98 -16.07 -4.95
N GLY A 427 16.49 -15.89 -3.76
CA GLY A 427 16.98 -14.58 -3.36
C GLY A 427 17.54 -14.59 -1.96
N THR A 428 17.97 -13.43 -1.53
CA THR A 428 18.45 -13.19 -0.17
C THR A 428 18.05 -11.80 0.28
N TYR A 429 17.92 -11.64 1.57
CA TYR A 429 17.74 -10.33 2.19
C TYR A 429 18.46 -10.27 3.52
N TYR A 430 18.82 -9.07 3.89
CA TYR A 430 19.39 -8.72 5.19
C TYR A 430 18.65 -7.51 5.73
N THR A 431 18.14 -7.60 6.97
CA THR A 431 17.48 -6.50 7.66
C THR A 431 18.19 -6.25 8.98
N ARG A 432 18.55 -5.00 9.18
CA ARG A 432 19.00 -4.52 10.49
C ARG A 432 17.87 -3.79 11.16
N HIS A 433 17.50 -4.30 12.35
CA HIS A 433 16.45 -3.73 13.19
C HIS A 433 17.08 -2.89 14.30
N TRP A 434 16.45 -1.75 14.58
CA TRP A 434 16.67 -0.96 15.79
C TRP A 434 15.34 -0.81 16.49
N PHE A 435 15.27 -1.32 17.71
CA PHE A 435 14.10 -1.21 18.55
C PHE A 435 14.36 -0.12 19.58
N THR A 436 13.39 0.78 19.71
CA THR A 436 13.25 1.62 20.89
C THR A 436 12.18 0.94 21.73
N PRO A 437 12.60 0.15 22.75
CA PRO A 437 11.61 -0.46 23.65
C PRO A 437 10.86 0.65 24.37
N GLU A 438 9.73 0.29 24.93
CA GLU A 438 8.92 1.16 25.77
C GLU A 438 9.80 1.86 26.81
N VAL A 439 9.92 3.19 26.69
CA VAL A 439 10.61 4.03 27.64
C VAL A 439 9.57 4.90 28.30
N ILE A 440 9.38 4.69 29.61
CA ILE A 440 8.48 5.48 30.42
C ILE A 440 9.34 6.42 31.28
N ASN A 441 9.20 7.71 31.06
CA ASN A 441 9.78 8.75 31.90
C ASN A 441 8.66 9.41 32.69
N ALA A 442 8.76 9.42 34.02
CA ALA A 442 7.82 10.10 34.88
C ALA A 442 8.54 11.17 35.70
N HIS A 443 8.07 12.40 35.61
CA HIS A 443 8.57 13.51 36.39
C HIS A 443 7.43 14.06 37.23
N ALA A 444 7.67 14.19 38.54
CA ALA A 444 6.73 14.81 39.45
C ALA A 444 7.43 15.95 40.20
N ASN A 445 6.88 17.15 40.11
CA ASN A 445 7.28 18.28 40.90
C ASN A 445 6.24 18.47 42.01
N TYR A 446 6.61 18.04 43.23
CA TYR A 446 5.82 18.31 44.43
C TYR A 446 6.51 19.44 45.18
N PHE A 447 5.78 20.48 45.42
CA PHE A 447 6.24 21.60 46.28
C PHE A 447 5.77 21.46 47.74
N ASP A 448 5.54 20.23 48.20
CA ASP A 448 5.27 20.01 49.61
C ASP A 448 6.59 19.70 50.34
N GLN A 449 6.99 20.54 51.22
CA GLN A 449 8.26 20.45 51.95
C GLN A 449 8.33 19.28 52.94
N LEU A 450 7.38 18.35 52.97
CA LEU A 450 7.26 17.33 54.03
C LEU A 450 7.24 15.87 53.55
N GLN A 451 7.35 15.57 52.26
CA GLN A 451 7.44 14.16 51.85
C GLN A 451 8.65 13.89 50.95
N THR A 452 9.59 13.15 51.49
CA THR A 452 10.66 12.53 50.72
C THR A 452 10.07 11.59 49.66
N PRO A 453 10.50 11.64 48.39
CA PRO A 453 9.99 10.75 47.37
C PRO A 453 10.33 9.29 47.73
N PRO A 454 9.46 8.31 47.39
CA PRO A 454 9.77 6.91 47.60
C PRO A 454 11.02 6.55 46.74
N PRO A 455 11.89 5.67 47.26
CA PRO A 455 13.08 5.28 46.55
C PRO A 455 12.68 4.63 45.21
N ALA A 456 13.34 5.06 44.15
CA ALA A 456 13.19 4.46 42.84
C ALA A 456 13.48 2.95 42.94
N SER A 457 12.47 2.13 42.60
CA SER A 457 12.65 0.69 42.52
C SER A 457 13.57 0.38 41.33
N SER A 458 14.75 -0.15 41.64
CA SER A 458 15.74 -0.69 40.70
C SER A 458 15.19 -1.89 39.90
#